data_078a7b54139a641455b0bb87762fad6e
#
_entry.id   078a7b54139a641455b0bb87762fad6e
#
_cell.length_a   1.000
_cell.length_b   1.000
_cell.length_c   1.000
_cell.angle_alpha   90.00
_cell.angle_beta   90.00
_cell.angle_gamma   90.00
#
_symmetry.space_group_name_H-M   'P 1'
#
loop_
_entity.id
_entity.type
_entity.pdbx_description
1 polymer ?
#
loop_
_entity_poly.entity_id
_entity_poly.type
_entity_poly.pdbx_seq_one_letter_code
_entity_poly.pdbx_strand_id
1 'polypeptide(L)'
;MADPETIYNWHRLDDRITTSGQPTEPQLADIHALGVRHIINLGLHSHEKALPDEAASVSRLGITYIQIPVDFEKPTDRDFDQFCSAMEQLKEVPVHVHCIANAV
;
A
#
# COMPACT_ATOMS: atom_id res chain seq x y z
N MET A 1 18.47 -3.81 5.99
CA MET A 1 17.84 -4.82 5.13
C MET A 1 17.56 -4.20 3.76
N ALA A 2 17.82 -4.94 2.70
CA ALA A 2 17.56 -4.43 1.35
C ALA A 2 16.06 -4.37 1.05
N ASP A 3 15.66 -3.39 0.26
CA ASP A 3 14.28 -3.27 -0.18
C ASP A 3 13.89 -4.46 -1.07
N PRO A 4 12.63 -4.94 -0.99
CA PRO A 4 12.16 -6.05 -1.81
C PRO A 4 11.84 -5.61 -3.25
N GLU A 5 12.88 -5.37 -4.04
CA GLU A 5 12.76 -4.83 -5.40
C GLU A 5 12.07 -5.78 -6.37
N THR A 6 11.83 -7.04 -5.97
CA THR A 6 11.06 -7.99 -6.77
C THR A 6 9.56 -7.66 -6.78
N ILE A 7 9.11 -6.81 -5.85
CA ILE A 7 7.72 -6.35 -5.85
C ILE A 7 7.52 -5.42 -7.05
N TYR A 8 6.41 -5.62 -7.76
CA TYR A 8 6.13 -4.91 -9.00
C TYR A 8 6.14 -3.38 -8.80
N ASN A 9 6.93 -2.70 -9.61
CA ASN A 9 7.07 -1.22 -9.59
C ASN A 9 7.41 -0.66 -8.20
N TRP A 10 8.32 -1.33 -7.50
CA TRP A 10 8.77 -0.87 -6.19
C TRP A 10 9.54 0.46 -6.29
N HIS A 11 9.18 1.41 -5.44
CA HIS A 11 9.90 2.68 -5.30
C HIS A 11 10.02 3.06 -3.84
N ARG A 12 11.19 3.56 -3.46
CA ARG A 12 11.38 4.16 -2.15
C ARG A 12 11.43 5.68 -2.31
N LEU A 13 10.48 6.38 -1.70
CA LEU A 13 10.39 7.84 -1.81
C LEU A 13 11.28 8.55 -0.78
N ASP A 14 11.36 8.00 0.44
CA ASP A 14 12.24 8.50 1.50
C ASP A 14 12.46 7.39 2.54
N ASP A 15 13.03 7.74 3.71
CA ASP A 15 13.30 6.76 4.78
C ASP A 15 12.04 6.09 5.31
N ARG A 16 10.88 6.69 5.13
CA ARG A 16 9.63 6.28 5.73
C ARG A 16 8.60 5.77 4.73
N ILE A 17 8.61 6.27 3.50
CA ILE A 17 7.54 6.01 2.53
C ILE A 17 8.06 5.16 1.38
N THR A 18 7.38 4.03 1.14
CA THR A 18 7.61 3.17 -0.02
C THR A 18 6.31 3.01 -0.80
N THR A 19 6.41 2.76 -2.10
CA THR A 19 5.25 2.53 -2.96
C THR A 19 5.51 1.35 -3.88
N SER A 20 4.43 0.73 -4.35
CA SER A 20 4.54 -0.36 -5.33
C SER A 20 3.21 -0.57 -6.05
N GLY A 21 3.23 -1.46 -7.06
CA GLY A 21 2.01 -2.09 -7.55
C GLY A 21 1.53 -3.14 -6.55
N GLN A 22 0.61 -4.00 -6.96
CA GLN A 22 0.03 -5.00 -6.06
C GLN A 22 1.09 -6.01 -5.58
N PRO A 23 1.42 -6.06 -4.28
CA PRO A 23 2.30 -7.12 -3.79
C PRO A 23 1.55 -8.44 -3.65
N THR A 24 2.28 -9.53 -3.73
CA THR A 24 1.75 -10.86 -3.43
C THR A 24 1.73 -11.08 -1.92
N GLU A 25 1.04 -12.14 -1.46
CA GLU A 25 1.03 -12.44 -0.03
C GLU A 25 2.42 -12.64 0.56
N PRO A 26 3.34 -13.43 -0.05
CA PRO A 26 4.70 -13.53 0.48
C PRO A 26 5.45 -12.19 0.50
N GLN A 27 5.18 -11.32 -0.48
CA GLN A 27 5.83 -10.01 -0.55
C GLN A 27 5.35 -9.08 0.56
N LEU A 28 4.14 -9.25 1.06
CA LEU A 28 3.67 -8.51 2.23
C LEU A 28 4.55 -8.77 3.45
N ALA A 29 5.01 -10.01 3.64
CA ALA A 29 5.94 -10.34 4.71
C ALA A 29 7.28 -9.63 4.52
N ASP A 30 7.76 -9.49 3.30
CA ASP A 30 8.99 -8.74 3.00
C ASP A 30 8.84 -7.26 3.37
N ILE A 31 7.69 -6.68 3.10
CA ILE A 31 7.38 -5.29 3.48
C ILE A 31 7.38 -5.17 5.01
N HIS A 32 6.76 -6.10 5.70
CA HIS A 32 6.76 -6.12 7.16
C HIS A 32 8.18 -6.17 7.73
N ALA A 33 9.07 -6.93 7.08
CA ALA A 33 10.45 -7.08 7.51
C ALA A 33 11.24 -5.77 7.44
N LEU A 34 10.79 -4.81 6.65
CA LEU A 34 11.40 -3.47 6.57
C LEU A 34 11.04 -2.58 7.76
N GLY A 35 10.13 -3.01 8.62
CA GLY A 35 9.64 -2.21 9.73
C GLY A 35 8.32 -1.51 9.44
N VAL A 36 7.74 -1.72 8.26
CA VAL A 36 6.44 -1.14 7.88
C VAL A 36 5.33 -1.75 8.73
N ARG A 37 4.49 -0.91 9.30
CA ARG A 37 3.36 -1.34 10.14
C ARG A 37 2.02 -0.79 9.66
N HIS A 38 2.02 0.00 8.59
CA HIS A 38 0.81 0.57 7.99
C HIS A 38 0.89 0.43 6.48
N ILE A 39 -0.16 -0.09 5.87
CA ILE A 39 -0.28 -0.24 4.41
C ILE A 39 -1.54 0.48 3.96
N ILE A 40 -1.40 1.35 2.95
CA ILE A 40 -2.51 2.01 2.29
C ILE A 40 -2.67 1.40 0.91
N ASN A 41 -3.85 0.85 0.64
CA ASN A 41 -4.17 0.28 -0.67
C ASN A 41 -5.12 1.21 -1.41
N LEU A 42 -4.67 1.74 -2.53
CA LEU A 42 -5.46 2.61 -3.41
C LEU A 42 -6.16 1.83 -4.53
N GLY A 43 -5.83 0.54 -4.67
CA GLY A 43 -6.43 -0.30 -5.70
C GLY A 43 -7.84 -0.74 -5.34
N LEU A 44 -8.63 -1.09 -6.36
CA LEU A 44 -9.96 -1.63 -6.14
C LEU A 44 -9.86 -3.11 -5.82
N HIS A 45 -10.57 -3.58 -4.78
CA HIS A 45 -10.59 -4.99 -4.42
C HIS A 45 -11.22 -5.86 -5.52
N SER A 46 -12.03 -5.26 -6.39
CA SER A 46 -12.66 -5.96 -7.50
C SER A 46 -11.72 -6.22 -8.67
N HIS A 47 -10.51 -5.64 -8.66
CA HIS A 47 -9.56 -5.86 -9.74
C HIS A 47 -9.05 -7.31 -9.72
N GLU A 48 -8.85 -7.90 -10.91
CA GLU A 48 -8.42 -9.29 -11.03
C GLU A 48 -7.07 -9.59 -10.38
N LYS A 49 -6.19 -8.58 -10.29
CA LYS A 49 -4.87 -8.72 -9.68
C LYS A 49 -4.87 -8.45 -8.19
N ALA A 50 -5.99 -7.98 -7.63
CA ALA A 50 -6.09 -7.75 -6.19
C ALA A 50 -6.04 -9.08 -5.44
N LEU A 51 -5.47 -9.09 -4.23
CA LEU A 51 -5.49 -10.28 -3.40
C LEU A 51 -6.92 -10.56 -2.92
N PRO A 52 -7.31 -11.84 -2.81
CA PRO A 52 -8.68 -12.20 -2.41
C PRO A 52 -9.12 -11.59 -1.08
N ASP A 53 -8.19 -11.48 -0.10
CA ASP A 53 -8.49 -10.90 1.20
C ASP A 53 -7.22 -10.27 1.78
N GLU A 54 -6.83 -9.16 1.18
CA GLU A 54 -5.60 -8.47 1.58
C GLU A 54 -5.68 -7.97 3.02
N ALA A 55 -6.84 -7.51 3.47
CA ALA A 55 -7.01 -7.03 4.83
C ALA A 55 -6.67 -8.11 5.86
N ALA A 56 -7.11 -9.35 5.64
CA ALA A 56 -6.79 -10.46 6.52
C ALA A 56 -5.30 -10.82 6.43
N SER A 57 -4.73 -10.85 5.24
CA SER A 57 -3.31 -11.16 5.04
C SER A 57 -2.40 -10.15 5.74
N VAL A 58 -2.73 -8.87 5.64
CA VAL A 58 -1.99 -7.78 6.27
C VAL A 58 -2.14 -7.84 7.79
N SER A 59 -3.36 -8.09 8.29
CA SER A 59 -3.63 -8.19 9.72
C SER A 59 -2.86 -9.33 10.39
N ARG A 60 -2.70 -10.45 9.71
CA ARG A 60 -1.93 -11.60 10.24
C ARG A 60 -0.47 -11.24 10.49
N LEU A 61 0.05 -10.25 9.78
CA LEU A 61 1.42 -9.77 9.94
C LEU A 61 1.53 -8.68 11.01
N GLY A 62 0.43 -8.26 11.62
CA GLY A 62 0.44 -7.18 12.60
C GLY A 62 0.52 -5.81 11.96
N ILE A 63 0.15 -5.68 10.70
CA ILE A 63 0.14 -4.41 9.95
C ILE A 63 -1.27 -3.84 9.93
N THR A 64 -1.40 -2.54 10.16
CA THR A 64 -2.68 -1.85 10.00
C THR A 64 -2.95 -1.61 8.52
N TYR A 65 -4.14 -1.99 8.07
CA TYR A 65 -4.53 -1.90 6.67
C TYR A 65 -5.54 -0.78 6.47
N ILE A 66 -5.26 0.11 5.53
CA ILE A 66 -6.14 1.22 5.18
C ILE A 66 -6.49 1.08 3.70
N GLN A 67 -7.78 0.90 3.43
CA GLN A 67 -8.28 0.81 2.06
C GLN A 67 -8.90 2.15 1.65
N ILE A 68 -8.36 2.75 0.60
CA ILE A 68 -8.93 3.95 -0.03
C ILE A 68 -9.14 3.60 -1.50
N PRO A 69 -10.29 3.01 -1.86
CA PRO A 69 -10.51 2.58 -3.25
C PRO A 69 -10.60 3.79 -4.18
N VAL A 70 -9.68 3.88 -5.12
CA VAL A 70 -9.64 4.96 -6.10
C VAL A 70 -9.92 4.39 -7.48
N ASP A 71 -10.94 4.91 -8.15
CA ASP A 71 -11.18 4.62 -9.56
C ASP A 71 -10.31 5.58 -10.37
N PHE A 72 -9.19 5.09 -10.89
CA PHE A 72 -8.23 5.93 -11.59
C PHE A 72 -8.76 6.47 -12.94
N GLU A 73 -9.88 5.92 -13.40
CA GLU A 73 -10.57 6.49 -14.56
C GLU A 73 -11.42 7.70 -14.18
N LYS A 74 -11.87 7.78 -12.93
CA LYS A 74 -12.70 8.87 -12.39
C LYS A 74 -12.30 9.20 -10.96
N PRO A 75 -11.06 9.66 -10.74
CA PRO A 75 -10.63 10.03 -9.38
C PRO A 75 -11.42 11.24 -8.88
N THR A 76 -11.68 11.31 -7.59
CA THR A 76 -12.43 12.40 -6.99
C THR A 76 -11.57 13.18 -5.99
N ASP A 77 -11.96 14.42 -5.70
CA ASP A 77 -11.29 15.22 -4.68
C ASP A 77 -11.40 14.55 -3.31
N ARG A 78 -12.49 13.84 -3.06
CA ARG A 78 -12.69 13.09 -1.82
C ARG A 78 -11.65 11.99 -1.66
N ASP A 79 -11.34 11.27 -2.74
CA ASP A 79 -10.32 10.22 -2.72
C ASP A 79 -8.97 10.82 -2.34
N PHE A 80 -8.62 11.95 -2.91
CA PHE A 80 -7.38 12.65 -2.61
C PHE A 80 -7.35 13.12 -1.15
N ASP A 81 -8.46 13.70 -0.67
CA ASP A 81 -8.56 14.18 0.72
C ASP A 81 -8.41 13.02 1.71
N GLN A 82 -9.01 11.87 1.43
CA GLN A 82 -8.87 10.69 2.29
C GLN A 82 -7.41 10.22 2.34
N PHE A 83 -6.73 10.22 1.22
CA PHE A 83 -5.33 9.83 1.16
C PHE A 83 -4.46 10.82 1.94
N CYS A 84 -4.65 12.11 1.75
CA CYS A 84 -3.89 13.13 2.46
C CYS A 84 -4.11 13.04 3.97
N SER A 85 -5.36 12.81 4.41
CA SER A 85 -5.67 12.65 5.83
C SER A 85 -4.97 11.42 6.41
N ALA A 86 -4.96 10.31 5.70
CA ALA A 86 -4.27 9.10 6.15
C ALA A 86 -2.76 9.35 6.26
N MET A 87 -2.16 9.98 5.27
CA MET A 87 -0.72 10.29 5.29
C MET A 87 -0.36 11.24 6.41
N GLU A 88 -1.22 12.22 6.72
CA GLU A 88 -0.99 13.14 7.84
C GLU A 88 -0.99 12.40 9.17
N GLN A 89 -1.91 11.46 9.36
CA GLN A 89 -1.98 10.66 10.58
C GLN A 89 -0.74 9.77 10.74
N LEU A 90 -0.11 9.37 9.63
CA LEU A 90 1.03 8.45 9.63
C LEU A 90 2.37 9.15 9.37
N LYS A 91 2.43 10.45 9.53
CA LYS A 91 3.59 11.27 9.13
C LYS A 91 4.91 10.92 9.83
N GLU A 92 4.87 10.20 10.94
CA GLU A 92 6.08 9.86 11.70
C GLU A 92 6.40 8.36 11.73
N VAL A 93 5.68 7.55 10.95
CA VAL A 93 5.84 6.10 10.97
C VAL A 93 6.08 5.58 9.55
N PRO A 94 6.78 4.43 9.41
CA PRO A 94 6.94 3.82 8.10
C PRO A 94 5.60 3.39 7.52
N VAL A 95 5.36 3.74 6.26
CA VAL A 95 4.12 3.41 5.56
C VAL A 95 4.43 2.93 4.15
N HIS A 96 3.69 1.93 3.70
CA HIS A 96 3.74 1.45 2.33
C HIS A 96 2.42 1.75 1.64
N VAL A 97 2.49 2.41 0.49
CA VAL A 97 1.32 2.76 -0.31
C VAL A 97 1.37 1.95 -1.59
N HIS A 98 0.29 1.25 -1.93
CA HIS A 98 0.25 0.55 -3.20
C HIS A 98 -1.11 0.70 -3.87
N CYS A 99 -1.10 0.49 -5.18
CA CYS A 99 -2.31 0.28 -5.98
C CYS A 99 -2.08 -1.03 -6.76
N ILE A 100 -2.68 -1.17 -7.91
CA ILE A 100 -2.46 -2.38 -8.72
C ILE A 100 -1.14 -2.27 -9.50
N ALA A 101 -0.88 -1.12 -10.14
CA ALA A 101 0.28 -0.94 -11.01
C ALA A 101 1.25 0.14 -10.58
N ASN A 102 0.95 0.87 -9.51
CA ASN A 102 1.72 2.05 -9.07
C ASN A 102 1.86 3.09 -10.20
N ALA A 103 0.77 3.33 -10.91
CA ALA A 103 0.73 4.22 -12.08
C ALA A 103 0.23 5.63 -11.74
N VAL A 104 0.37 6.04 -10.51
CA VAL A 104 -0.17 7.33 -10.03
C VAL A 104 0.96 8.28 -9.73
#